data_190077e1756415ba5d9296b4420823db
#
_entry.id   190077e1756415ba5d9296b4420823db
#
_cell.length_a   1.000
_cell.length_b   1.000
_cell.length_c   1.000
_cell.angle_alpha   90.00
_cell.angle_beta   90.00
_cell.angle_gamma   90.00
#
_symmetry.space_group_name_H-M   'P 1'
#
loop_
_entity.id
_entity.type
_entity.pdbx_description
1 polymer ?
#
loop_
_entity_poly.entity_id
_entity_poly.type
_entity_poly.pdbx_seq_one_letter_code
_entity_poly.pdbx_strand_id
1 'polypeptide(L)'
;TNSIRNKDGYWINSSIFTEEAKHFQKYGYYCAAPEDSIEYEQYWEEQLNRCINGYSSGGGFITGHHYSYLNFSRIKKSSGNSKGKNISKETEFPNFYDGDYDYYHILDIARRGCTPEYLKQLWLENNPLQIDGGHHLIIGKARRKGYSFKNAAIVSNIYNTDRDSISLLGAYESKYLYPEGTMAMVMSNLNFINQHTAWGKKRDFVNQIAHIKASFKEEERGVPVEKGYKSQVICATFNANSEAAKGKDATLVLFEEAGVFDNLKASYLATKATVEDGIYTTGQLLVFGCVCAGTKVWTKEGKLVNIENLVQTDGLIGYDGEKATAQDINWFKAPAKKPCYRITTDANTVLECSDDH
;
A
#
# COMPACT_ATOMS: atom_id res chain seq x y z
N THR A 1 19.07 -14.17 -0.33
CA THR A 1 19.77 -13.02 -0.92
C THR A 1 18.72 -12.09 -1.50
N ASN A 2 18.68 -10.86 -0.98
CA ASN A 2 17.78 -9.82 -1.44
C ASN A 2 18.36 -9.21 -2.73
N SER A 3 18.01 -9.78 -3.86
CA SER A 3 18.46 -9.33 -5.17
C SER A 3 17.31 -9.40 -6.16
N ILE A 4 17.28 -8.46 -7.08
CA ILE A 4 16.36 -8.43 -8.21
C ILE A 4 17.13 -8.62 -9.50
N ARG A 5 16.46 -9.12 -10.53
CA ARG A 5 17.05 -9.19 -11.85
C ARG A 5 16.93 -7.84 -12.54
N ASN A 6 17.99 -7.41 -13.21
CA ASN A 6 17.93 -6.26 -14.09
C ASN A 6 17.40 -6.67 -15.48
N LYS A 7 17.25 -5.69 -16.39
CA LYS A 7 16.78 -5.89 -17.78
C LYS A 7 17.60 -6.91 -18.59
N ASP A 8 18.84 -7.16 -18.20
CA ASP A 8 19.74 -8.09 -18.89
C ASP A 8 19.76 -9.48 -18.22
N GLY A 9 18.89 -9.71 -17.23
CA GLY A 9 18.80 -10.98 -16.50
C GLY A 9 19.80 -11.17 -15.38
N TYR A 10 20.63 -10.19 -15.08
CA TYR A 10 21.59 -10.24 -14.00
C TYR A 10 20.96 -9.88 -12.66
N TRP A 11 21.38 -10.56 -11.61
CA TRP A 11 20.98 -10.20 -10.25
C TRP A 11 21.71 -8.94 -9.79
N ILE A 12 20.95 -7.94 -9.35
CA ILE A 12 21.49 -6.73 -8.72
C ILE A 12 21.36 -6.82 -7.20
N ASN A 13 22.33 -6.24 -6.52
CA ASN A 13 22.29 -6.17 -5.06
C ASN A 13 21.27 -5.13 -4.62
N SER A 14 20.13 -5.59 -4.09
CA SER A 14 19.05 -4.73 -3.61
C SER A 14 19.46 -3.80 -2.45
N SER A 15 20.64 -4.03 -1.86
CA SER A 15 21.14 -3.19 -0.77
C SER A 15 21.37 -1.73 -1.16
N ILE A 16 21.55 -1.44 -2.46
CA ILE A 16 21.66 -0.10 -3.01
C ILE A 16 20.37 0.74 -2.83
N PHE A 17 19.22 0.07 -2.70
CA PHE A 17 17.93 0.74 -2.51
C PHE A 17 17.60 1.03 -1.03
N THR A 18 18.47 0.64 -0.10
CA THR A 18 18.28 0.81 1.35
C THR A 18 19.42 1.62 1.98
N GLU A 19 20.16 2.38 1.20
CA GLU A 19 21.35 3.11 1.67
C GLU A 19 21.01 4.17 2.69
N GLU A 20 19.93 4.92 2.49
CA GLU A 20 19.52 5.97 3.42
C GLU A 20 19.07 5.39 4.76
N ALA A 21 18.32 4.27 4.74
CA ALA A 21 17.95 3.54 5.95
C ALA A 21 19.18 3.04 6.74
N LYS A 22 20.17 2.49 6.02
CA LYS A 22 21.43 2.03 6.65
C LYS A 22 22.24 3.20 7.20
N HIS A 23 22.30 4.32 6.47
CA HIS A 23 22.97 5.51 6.94
C HIS A 23 22.34 5.98 8.26
N PHE A 24 21.00 6.11 8.28
CA PHE A 24 20.27 6.49 9.48
C PHE A 24 20.48 5.50 10.64
N GLN A 25 20.44 4.18 10.36
CA GLN A 25 20.69 3.15 11.39
C GLN A 25 22.08 3.28 12.00
N LYS A 26 23.07 3.68 11.21
CA LYS A 26 24.45 3.80 11.66
C LYS A 26 24.73 5.09 12.42
N TYR A 27 24.14 6.21 11.99
CA TYR A 27 24.53 7.54 12.46
C TYR A 27 23.41 8.27 13.24
N GLY A 28 22.16 7.84 13.14
CA GLY A 28 21.00 8.47 13.79
C GLY A 28 20.43 9.68 13.05
N TYR A 29 20.97 10.00 11.87
CA TYR A 29 20.50 11.09 11.00
C TYR A 29 20.66 10.70 9.52
N TYR A 30 19.93 11.37 8.63
CA TYR A 30 20.03 11.16 7.19
C TYR A 30 21.07 12.06 6.52
N CYS A 31 21.10 13.34 6.87
CA CYS A 31 21.96 14.34 6.28
C CYS A 31 22.87 14.95 7.36
N ALA A 32 24.16 15.04 7.07
CA ALA A 32 25.14 15.65 7.96
C ALA A 32 25.37 17.14 7.68
N ALA A 33 24.84 17.66 6.56
CA ALA A 33 24.97 19.07 6.22
C ALA A 33 24.16 19.94 7.21
N PRO A 34 24.60 21.18 7.50
CA PRO A 34 23.83 22.13 8.31
C PRO A 34 22.45 22.40 7.71
N GLU A 35 21.42 22.54 8.55
CA GLU A 35 20.01 22.68 8.10
C GLU A 35 19.74 23.90 7.21
N ASP A 36 20.56 24.94 7.32
CA ASP A 36 20.49 26.19 6.54
C ASP A 36 21.44 26.20 5.31
N SER A 37 22.07 25.07 5.01
CA SER A 37 22.97 24.95 3.85
C SER A 37 22.26 24.54 2.58
N ILE A 38 22.84 24.92 1.43
CA ILE A 38 22.37 24.50 0.10
C ILE A 38 22.46 22.97 -0.05
N GLU A 39 23.49 22.37 0.51
CA GLU A 39 23.71 20.92 0.47
C GLU A 39 22.59 20.16 1.22
N TYR A 40 22.09 20.70 2.34
CA TYR A 40 20.97 20.15 3.08
C TYR A 40 19.67 20.23 2.27
N GLU A 41 19.39 21.39 1.66
CA GLU A 41 18.21 21.60 0.82
C GLU A 41 18.23 20.67 -0.40
N GLN A 42 19.34 20.60 -1.12
CA GLN A 42 19.51 19.71 -2.28
C GLN A 42 19.37 18.24 -1.91
N TYR A 43 19.94 17.82 -0.78
CA TYR A 43 19.77 16.43 -0.31
C TYR A 43 18.29 16.08 -0.12
N TRP A 44 17.54 16.91 0.59
CA TRP A 44 16.14 16.63 0.86
C TRP A 44 15.23 16.75 -0.36
N GLU A 45 15.56 17.66 -1.26
CA GLU A 45 14.87 17.76 -2.55
C GLU A 45 15.07 16.48 -3.38
N GLU A 46 16.29 15.96 -3.43
CA GLU A 46 16.58 14.70 -4.11
C GLU A 46 15.85 13.53 -3.47
N GLN A 47 15.86 13.41 -2.14
CA GLN A 47 15.13 12.34 -1.43
C GLN A 47 13.63 12.42 -1.70
N LEU A 48 13.06 13.60 -1.67
CA LEU A 48 11.63 13.81 -1.98
C LEU A 48 11.33 13.43 -3.43
N ASN A 49 12.18 13.81 -4.37
CA ASN A 49 12.04 13.43 -5.77
C ASN A 49 12.07 11.90 -5.96
N ARG A 50 12.94 11.19 -5.25
CA ARG A 50 12.98 9.71 -5.24
C ARG A 50 11.71 9.10 -4.66
N CYS A 51 11.11 9.71 -3.64
CA CYS A 51 9.83 9.29 -3.07
C CYS A 51 8.64 9.50 -4.01
N ILE A 52 8.73 10.44 -4.95
CA ILE A 52 7.70 10.74 -5.97
C ILE A 52 7.90 9.89 -7.22
N ASN A 53 9.10 9.93 -7.79
CA ASN A 53 9.38 9.41 -9.14
C ASN A 53 10.08 8.04 -9.14
N GLY A 54 10.52 7.56 -7.98
CA GLY A 54 11.31 6.35 -7.86
C GLY A 54 12.81 6.59 -7.96
N TYR A 55 13.57 5.51 -7.86
CA TYR A 55 15.02 5.55 -7.84
C TYR A 55 15.64 4.46 -8.71
N SER A 56 16.54 4.88 -9.59
CA SER A 56 17.31 3.98 -10.46
C SER A 56 18.74 3.86 -9.97
N SER A 57 19.22 2.65 -9.77
CA SER A 57 20.63 2.39 -9.43
C SER A 57 21.02 0.96 -9.80
N GLY A 58 22.30 0.74 -10.15
CA GLY A 58 22.83 -0.58 -10.45
C GLY A 58 22.15 -1.34 -11.59
N GLY A 59 21.49 -0.61 -12.51
CA GLY A 59 20.70 -1.19 -13.61
C GLY A 59 19.28 -1.63 -13.23
N GLY A 60 18.86 -1.39 -11.98
CA GLY A 60 17.50 -1.62 -11.50
C GLY A 60 16.77 -0.32 -11.17
N PHE A 61 15.45 -0.42 -11.03
CA PHE A 61 14.56 0.68 -10.67
C PHE A 61 13.57 0.23 -9.60
N ILE A 62 13.28 1.10 -8.65
CA ILE A 62 12.17 0.93 -7.69
C ILE A 62 11.26 2.15 -7.74
N THR A 63 9.96 1.93 -7.53
CA THR A 63 8.95 3.01 -7.52
C THR A 63 9.11 3.93 -6.31
N GLY A 64 8.53 5.12 -6.37
CA GLY A 64 8.62 6.09 -5.28
C GLY A 64 8.02 5.57 -3.96
N HIS A 65 6.91 4.86 -4.03
CA HIS A 65 6.33 4.23 -2.84
C HIS A 65 7.25 3.16 -2.23
N HIS A 66 7.93 2.37 -3.08
CA HIS A 66 8.89 1.37 -2.59
C HIS A 66 10.13 2.02 -1.98
N TYR A 67 10.64 3.08 -2.60
CA TYR A 67 11.76 3.85 -2.06
C TYR A 67 11.43 4.45 -0.68
N SER A 68 10.26 5.10 -0.57
CA SER A 68 9.77 5.65 0.69
C SER A 68 9.59 4.56 1.76
N TYR A 69 9.03 3.39 1.39
CA TYR A 69 8.87 2.26 2.29
C TYR A 69 10.20 1.80 2.87
N LEU A 70 11.21 1.60 2.03
CA LEU A 70 12.51 1.06 2.44
C LEU A 70 13.30 2.04 3.31
N ASN A 71 13.19 3.35 3.07
CA ASN A 71 14.09 4.34 3.65
C ASN A 71 13.45 5.25 4.70
N PHE A 72 12.12 5.44 4.67
CA PHE A 72 11.43 6.40 5.55
C PHE A 72 10.27 5.80 6.35
N SER A 73 10.01 4.50 6.20
CA SER A 73 8.97 3.82 6.99
C SER A 73 9.55 2.96 8.09
N ARG A 74 8.77 2.81 9.16
CA ARG A 74 9.13 1.99 10.32
C ARG A 74 8.16 0.82 10.45
N ILE A 75 8.69 -0.37 10.63
CA ILE A 75 7.91 -1.58 10.82
C ILE A 75 8.25 -2.24 12.16
N LYS A 76 7.28 -2.91 12.77
CA LYS A 76 7.51 -3.75 13.95
C LYS A 76 7.95 -5.13 13.50
N LYS A 77 9.20 -5.48 13.81
CA LYS A 77 9.73 -6.83 13.61
C LYS A 77 9.75 -7.59 14.93
N SER A 78 9.46 -8.87 14.86
CA SER A 78 9.68 -9.76 16.01
C SER A 78 11.10 -10.28 15.93
N SER A 79 11.95 -9.93 16.89
CA SER A 79 13.27 -10.51 17.06
C SER A 79 13.22 -11.55 18.19
N GLY A 80 13.73 -12.72 17.94
CA GLY A 80 13.78 -13.78 18.95
C GLY A 80 14.49 -15.02 18.46
N ASN A 81 15.16 -15.72 19.36
CA ASN A 81 15.74 -17.03 19.06
C ASN A 81 14.63 -18.04 18.77
N SER A 82 14.86 -18.91 17.80
CA SER A 82 13.96 -19.98 17.35
C SER A 82 13.46 -20.96 18.44
N LYS A 83 13.90 -20.80 19.68
CA LYS A 83 13.48 -21.58 20.86
C LYS A 83 12.57 -20.81 21.84
N GLY A 84 12.03 -19.65 21.47
CA GLY A 84 10.70 -19.27 21.89
C GLY A 84 10.49 -18.68 23.28
N LYS A 85 11.45 -18.06 23.97
CA LYS A 85 11.13 -17.49 25.30
C LYS A 85 11.26 -15.98 25.47
N ASN A 86 11.89 -15.25 24.56
CA ASN A 86 11.96 -13.78 24.60
C ASN A 86 11.80 -13.23 23.19
N ILE A 87 10.57 -13.00 22.75
CA ILE A 87 10.29 -12.29 21.50
C ILE A 87 10.18 -10.81 21.86
N SER A 88 11.20 -10.02 21.54
CA SER A 88 11.09 -8.57 21.54
C SER A 88 10.50 -8.11 20.21
N LYS A 89 9.65 -7.09 20.26
CA LYS A 89 9.19 -6.38 19.08
C LYS A 89 9.99 -5.10 18.95
N GLU A 90 10.84 -5.04 17.96
CA GLU A 90 11.66 -3.87 17.69
C GLU A 90 11.11 -3.10 16.49
N THR A 91 11.26 -1.78 16.53
CA THR A 91 10.86 -0.93 15.41
C THR A 91 12.09 -0.70 14.53
N GLU A 92 12.04 -1.23 13.31
CA GLU A 92 13.14 -1.20 12.36
C GLU A 92 12.70 -0.71 10.98
N PHE A 93 13.67 -0.48 10.09
CA PHE A 93 13.39 -0.29 8.68
C PHE A 93 13.01 -1.63 8.02
N PRO A 94 12.17 -1.59 6.96
CA PRO A 94 11.85 -2.77 6.17
C PRO A 94 13.11 -3.34 5.51
N ASN A 95 13.09 -4.66 5.30
CA ASN A 95 14.03 -5.30 4.40
C ASN A 95 13.47 -5.26 2.97
N PHE A 96 14.35 -5.34 2.00
CA PHE A 96 13.95 -5.56 0.62
C PHE A 96 13.51 -7.01 0.42
N TYR A 97 12.33 -7.22 -0.18
CA TYR A 97 11.82 -8.52 -0.59
C TYR A 97 11.31 -8.44 -2.03
N ASP A 98 11.55 -9.50 -2.80
CA ASP A 98 11.13 -9.58 -4.21
C ASP A 98 9.60 -9.41 -4.36
N GLY A 99 8.80 -10.01 -3.46
CA GLY A 99 7.35 -9.83 -3.47
C GLY A 99 6.89 -8.41 -3.13
N ASP A 100 7.70 -7.61 -2.44
CA ASP A 100 7.42 -6.19 -2.22
C ASP A 100 7.77 -5.38 -3.48
N TYR A 101 8.86 -5.76 -4.15
CA TYR A 101 9.25 -5.19 -5.44
C TYR A 101 8.13 -5.35 -6.47
N ASP A 102 7.65 -6.57 -6.68
CA ASP A 102 6.54 -6.87 -7.60
C ASP A 102 5.28 -6.10 -7.21
N TYR A 103 4.93 -6.09 -5.93
CA TYR A 103 3.75 -5.40 -5.44
C TYR A 103 3.76 -3.90 -5.76
N TYR A 104 4.83 -3.20 -5.46
CA TYR A 104 4.92 -1.76 -5.71
C TYR A 104 4.97 -1.41 -7.19
N HIS A 105 5.57 -2.25 -8.02
CA HIS A 105 5.56 -2.07 -9.47
C HIS A 105 4.16 -2.28 -10.06
N ILE A 106 3.47 -3.34 -9.68
CA ILE A 106 2.10 -3.61 -10.14
C ILE A 106 1.15 -2.49 -9.71
N LEU A 107 1.31 -1.99 -8.49
CA LEU A 107 0.54 -0.85 -7.98
C LEU A 107 0.74 0.40 -8.85
N ASP A 108 1.98 0.73 -9.16
CA ASP A 108 2.32 1.91 -9.96
C ASP A 108 1.84 1.77 -11.42
N ILE A 109 2.04 0.61 -12.02
CA ILE A 109 1.55 0.29 -13.38
C ILE A 109 0.03 0.37 -13.44
N ALA A 110 -0.68 -0.19 -12.48
CA ALA A 110 -2.13 -0.13 -12.44
C ALA A 110 -2.64 1.32 -12.34
N ARG A 111 -1.96 2.16 -11.61
CA ARG A 111 -2.33 3.57 -11.46
C ARG A 111 -1.99 4.41 -12.69
N ARG A 112 -0.77 4.32 -13.19
CA ARG A 112 -0.21 5.24 -14.19
C ARG A 112 -0.16 4.68 -15.60
N GLY A 113 -0.31 3.37 -15.74
CA GLY A 113 0.03 2.67 -16.97
C GLY A 113 1.53 2.49 -17.12
N CYS A 114 1.94 1.84 -18.18
CA CYS A 114 3.36 1.71 -18.53
C CYS A 114 3.55 1.42 -20.02
N THR A 115 4.78 1.57 -20.47
CA THR A 115 5.18 1.16 -21.82
C THR A 115 5.53 -0.32 -21.87
N PRO A 116 5.45 -0.98 -23.06
CA PRO A 116 5.92 -2.35 -23.23
C PRO A 116 7.40 -2.53 -22.84
N GLU A 117 8.24 -1.54 -23.10
CA GLU A 117 9.65 -1.54 -22.71
C GLU A 117 9.83 -1.57 -21.21
N TYR A 118 8.99 -0.83 -20.47
CA TYR A 118 9.02 -0.85 -19.01
C TYR A 118 8.57 -2.20 -18.44
N LEU A 119 7.51 -2.82 -19.00
CA LEU A 119 7.11 -4.18 -18.62
C LEU A 119 8.23 -5.19 -18.86
N LYS A 120 8.90 -5.10 -19.99
CA LYS A 120 10.04 -5.96 -20.30
C LYS A 120 11.20 -5.77 -19.32
N GLN A 121 11.50 -4.53 -18.94
CA GLN A 121 12.51 -4.22 -17.93
C GLN A 121 12.21 -4.86 -16.57
N LEU A 122 10.94 -4.99 -16.23
CA LEU A 122 10.48 -5.61 -14.99
C LEU A 122 10.24 -7.13 -15.11
N TRP A 123 10.51 -7.73 -16.26
CA TRP A 123 10.21 -9.14 -16.54
C TRP A 123 8.71 -9.48 -16.49
N LEU A 124 7.88 -8.51 -16.79
CA LEU A 124 6.43 -8.60 -16.81
C LEU A 124 5.85 -8.57 -18.23
N GLU A 125 6.67 -8.74 -19.26
CA GLU A 125 6.25 -8.69 -20.68
C GLU A 125 5.19 -9.72 -21.06
N ASN A 126 5.13 -10.82 -20.32
CA ASN A 126 4.09 -11.86 -20.49
C ASN A 126 2.89 -11.65 -19.56
N ASN A 127 2.91 -10.61 -18.75
CA ASN A 127 1.77 -10.27 -17.90
C ASN A 127 0.75 -9.50 -18.75
N PRO A 128 -0.53 -9.90 -18.76
CA PRO A 128 -1.59 -9.22 -19.51
C PRO A 128 -1.98 -7.87 -18.89
N LEU A 129 -1.12 -7.26 -18.04
CA LEU A 129 -1.32 -5.91 -17.53
C LEU A 129 -1.53 -4.97 -18.70
N GLN A 130 -2.72 -4.40 -18.76
CA GLN A 130 -3.02 -3.37 -19.74
C GLN A 130 -2.06 -2.18 -19.51
N ILE A 131 -1.59 -1.65 -20.62
CA ILE A 131 -0.64 -0.53 -20.59
C ILE A 131 -1.33 0.76 -20.15
N ASP A 132 -2.65 0.81 -20.25
CA ASP A 132 -3.47 1.93 -19.79
C ASP A 132 -3.51 1.98 -18.26
N GLY A 133 -3.30 3.16 -17.69
CA GLY A 133 -3.43 3.38 -16.25
C GLY A 133 -4.88 3.46 -15.78
N GLY A 134 -5.07 3.86 -14.53
CA GLY A 134 -6.40 4.11 -13.97
C GLY A 134 -7.11 2.85 -13.44
N HIS A 135 -6.37 1.77 -13.16
CA HIS A 135 -6.94 0.53 -12.63
C HIS A 135 -6.96 0.49 -11.11
N HIS A 136 -8.04 -0.03 -10.56
CA HIS A 136 -8.18 -0.43 -9.17
C HIS A 136 -7.63 -1.83 -8.97
N LEU A 137 -7.22 -2.18 -7.74
CA LEU A 137 -6.65 -3.48 -7.43
C LEU A 137 -7.42 -4.20 -6.32
N ILE A 138 -7.66 -5.49 -6.53
CA ILE A 138 -8.11 -6.41 -5.49
C ILE A 138 -6.97 -7.38 -5.22
N ILE A 139 -6.48 -7.40 -3.98
CA ILE A 139 -5.26 -8.11 -3.61
C ILE A 139 -5.60 -9.19 -2.58
N GLY A 140 -5.58 -10.44 -3.05
CA GLY A 140 -5.61 -11.60 -2.17
C GLY A 140 -4.24 -11.80 -1.54
N LYS A 141 -4.16 -11.77 -0.23
CA LYS A 141 -2.89 -11.89 0.49
C LYS A 141 -2.88 -13.05 1.48
N ALA A 142 -1.74 -13.68 1.67
CA ALA A 142 -1.51 -14.49 2.84
C ALA A 142 -1.26 -13.61 4.06
N ARG A 143 -1.64 -14.11 5.25
CA ARG A 143 -1.42 -13.41 6.52
C ARG A 143 0.07 -13.20 6.81
N ARG A 144 0.42 -12.19 7.62
CA ARG A 144 1.79 -11.84 8.04
C ARG A 144 2.79 -11.53 6.91
N LYS A 145 2.30 -11.11 5.74
CA LYS A 145 3.13 -10.63 4.63
C LYS A 145 3.43 -9.13 4.69
N GLY A 146 3.07 -8.47 5.80
CA GLY A 146 3.39 -7.06 6.04
C GLY A 146 2.59 -6.07 5.20
N TYR A 147 1.47 -6.47 4.59
CA TYR A 147 0.70 -5.56 3.72
C TYR A 147 0.19 -4.32 4.43
N SER A 148 -0.24 -4.41 5.68
CA SER A 148 -0.67 -3.22 6.44
C SER A 148 0.46 -2.21 6.63
N PHE A 149 1.71 -2.66 6.82
CA PHE A 149 2.87 -1.78 6.84
C PHE A 149 3.17 -1.16 5.47
N LYS A 150 3.06 -1.93 4.38
CA LYS A 150 3.21 -1.43 3.02
C LYS A 150 2.13 -0.40 2.68
N ASN A 151 0.88 -0.68 3.05
CA ASN A 151 -0.24 0.24 2.89
C ASN A 151 -0.04 1.53 3.67
N ALA A 152 0.37 1.43 4.93
CA ALA A 152 0.70 2.58 5.75
C ALA A 152 1.83 3.42 5.13
N ALA A 153 2.83 2.78 4.53
CA ALA A 153 3.91 3.48 3.83
C ALA A 153 3.43 4.23 2.58
N ILE A 154 2.54 3.61 1.77
CA ILE A 154 1.92 4.26 0.60
C ILE A 154 1.16 5.52 1.04
N VAL A 155 0.30 5.38 2.05
CA VAL A 155 -0.50 6.49 2.61
C VAL A 155 0.41 7.60 3.15
N SER A 156 1.46 7.23 3.89
CA SER A 156 2.42 8.20 4.43
C SER A 156 3.19 8.92 3.33
N ASN A 157 3.54 8.21 2.26
CA ASN A 157 4.20 8.80 1.10
C ASN A 157 3.28 9.80 0.40
N ILE A 158 2.06 9.42 0.04
CA ILE A 158 1.06 10.32 -0.56
C ILE A 158 0.83 11.54 0.31
N TYR A 159 0.67 11.35 1.63
CA TYR A 159 0.48 12.47 2.57
C TYR A 159 1.62 13.49 2.52
N ASN A 160 2.86 13.05 2.30
CA ASN A 160 4.02 13.94 2.25
C ASN A 160 4.32 14.50 0.86
N THR A 161 3.96 13.79 -0.22
CA THR A 161 4.36 14.13 -1.59
C THR A 161 3.26 14.73 -2.43
N ASP A 162 1.99 14.53 -2.07
CA ASP A 162 0.84 14.88 -2.89
C ASP A 162 -0.05 15.90 -2.15
N ARG A 163 0.06 17.17 -2.58
CA ARG A 163 -0.68 18.28 -1.95
C ARG A 163 -2.19 18.10 -2.15
N ASP A 164 -2.98 18.52 -1.15
CA ASP A 164 -4.43 18.44 -1.12
C ASP A 164 -5.00 17.01 -1.27
N SER A 165 -4.14 15.98 -1.22
CA SER A 165 -4.55 14.58 -1.36
C SER A 165 -5.44 14.11 -0.21
N ILE A 166 -6.32 13.16 -0.51
CA ILE A 166 -7.15 12.46 0.48
C ILE A 166 -6.89 10.97 0.38
N SER A 167 -6.30 10.39 1.43
CA SER A 167 -6.20 8.95 1.61
C SER A 167 -7.28 8.47 2.56
N LEU A 168 -8.17 7.60 2.09
CA LEU A 168 -9.25 7.03 2.87
C LEU A 168 -8.93 5.60 3.25
N LEU A 169 -8.85 5.33 4.55
CA LEU A 169 -8.66 4.00 5.12
C LEU A 169 -10.01 3.43 5.53
N GLY A 170 -10.47 2.41 4.83
CA GLY A 170 -11.73 1.74 5.08
C GLY A 170 -11.52 0.36 5.69
N ALA A 171 -12.32 0.01 6.70
CA ALA A 171 -12.42 -1.34 7.22
C ALA A 171 -13.84 -1.64 7.68
N TYR A 172 -14.18 -2.92 7.82
CA TYR A 172 -15.47 -3.29 8.39
C TYR A 172 -15.61 -2.80 9.82
N GLU A 173 -14.58 -3.00 10.65
CA GLU A 173 -14.53 -2.53 12.05
C GLU A 173 -13.32 -1.63 12.29
N SER A 174 -13.49 -0.65 13.20
CA SER A 174 -12.44 0.30 13.57
C SER A 174 -11.16 -0.32 14.11
N LYS A 175 -11.24 -1.50 14.75
CA LYS A 175 -10.07 -2.21 15.30
C LYS A 175 -8.98 -2.53 14.26
N TYR A 176 -9.34 -2.64 12.98
CA TYR A 176 -8.37 -2.84 11.89
C TYR A 176 -7.66 -1.55 11.47
N LEU A 177 -8.18 -0.39 11.89
CA LEU A 177 -7.64 0.92 11.57
C LEU A 177 -6.91 1.54 12.76
N TYR A 178 -7.55 1.59 13.91
CA TYR A 178 -7.03 2.18 15.16
C TYR A 178 -7.59 1.45 16.39
N PRO A 179 -6.92 1.50 17.58
CA PRO A 179 -5.68 2.24 17.87
C PRO A 179 -4.39 1.53 17.38
N GLU A 180 -4.43 0.27 16.98
CA GLU A 180 -3.24 -0.54 16.63
C GLU A 180 -3.18 -0.94 15.14
N GLY A 181 -4.17 -0.56 14.35
CA GLY A 181 -4.28 -0.92 12.93
C GLY A 181 -3.47 -0.02 11.99
N THR A 182 -3.89 0.03 10.73
CA THR A 182 -3.17 0.70 9.65
C THR A 182 -2.97 2.20 9.92
N MET A 183 -3.95 2.89 10.52
CA MET A 183 -3.83 4.31 10.87
C MET A 183 -2.72 4.55 11.90
N ALA A 184 -2.58 3.67 12.89
CA ALA A 184 -1.50 3.77 13.88
C ALA A 184 -0.12 3.60 13.24
N MET A 185 -0.01 2.75 12.21
CA MET A 185 1.22 2.57 11.44
C MET A 185 1.52 3.82 10.59
N VAL A 186 0.51 4.44 9.98
CA VAL A 186 0.63 5.73 9.28
C VAL A 186 1.14 6.80 10.23
N MET A 187 0.52 6.93 11.41
CA MET A 187 0.94 7.91 12.42
C MET A 187 2.38 7.70 12.88
N SER A 188 2.80 6.43 13.05
CA SER A 188 4.18 6.10 13.40
C SER A 188 5.17 6.56 12.32
N ASN A 189 4.86 6.29 11.04
CA ASN A 189 5.69 6.72 9.92
C ASN A 189 5.76 8.26 9.83
N LEU A 190 4.61 8.94 9.90
CA LEU A 190 4.55 10.40 9.81
C LEU A 190 5.25 11.09 10.98
N ASN A 191 5.18 10.52 12.18
CA ASN A 191 5.93 11.05 13.33
C ASN A 191 7.43 10.89 13.11
N PHE A 192 7.86 9.73 12.60
CA PHE A 192 9.27 9.51 12.27
C PHE A 192 9.76 10.48 11.19
N ILE A 193 8.99 10.67 10.12
CA ILE A 193 9.29 11.61 9.04
C ILE A 193 9.37 13.05 9.59
N ASN A 194 8.39 13.47 10.39
CA ASN A 194 8.39 14.82 10.98
C ASN A 194 9.60 15.08 11.89
N GLN A 195 10.10 14.05 12.55
CA GLN A 195 11.20 14.17 13.49
C GLN A 195 12.58 14.16 12.80
N HIS A 196 12.70 13.49 11.65
CA HIS A 196 14.00 13.17 11.08
C HIS A 196 14.20 13.64 9.63
N THR A 197 13.23 14.33 9.03
CA THR A 197 13.34 14.86 7.66
C THR A 197 12.94 16.32 7.58
N ALA A 198 13.40 17.01 6.52
CA ALA A 198 13.03 18.41 6.28
C ALA A 198 11.61 18.59 5.76
N TRP A 199 10.93 17.54 5.34
CA TRP A 199 9.55 17.65 4.77
C TRP A 199 8.43 17.30 5.73
N GLY A 200 8.70 17.27 7.03
CA GLY A 200 7.67 17.07 8.05
C GLY A 200 6.51 18.06 7.93
N LYS A 201 5.30 17.62 8.21
CA LYS A 201 4.08 18.45 8.06
C LYS A 201 3.47 18.77 9.41
N LYS A 202 3.12 20.06 9.63
CA LYS A 202 2.32 20.48 10.79
C LYS A 202 0.90 19.93 10.69
N ARG A 203 0.33 19.49 11.84
CA ARG A 203 -0.99 18.86 11.96
C ARG A 203 -1.81 19.50 13.07
N ASP A 204 -1.81 20.84 13.14
CA ASP A 204 -2.38 21.57 14.28
C ASP A 204 -3.89 21.82 14.11
N PHE A 205 -4.41 21.72 12.88
CA PHE A 205 -5.82 21.99 12.61
C PHE A 205 -6.70 20.74 12.82
N VAL A 206 -6.30 19.57 12.27
CA VAL A 206 -6.99 18.30 12.45
C VAL A 206 -5.96 17.24 12.80
N ASN A 207 -6.00 16.75 14.03
CA ASN A 207 -5.12 15.70 14.53
C ASN A 207 -5.90 14.77 15.48
N GLN A 208 -6.75 13.94 14.90
CA GLN A 208 -7.63 13.01 15.62
C GLN A 208 -7.22 11.57 15.30
N ILE A 209 -7.62 10.62 16.14
CA ILE A 209 -7.30 9.20 15.97
C ILE A 209 -7.75 8.62 14.62
N ALA A 210 -8.85 9.14 14.07
CA ALA A 210 -9.45 8.69 12.82
C ALA A 210 -9.28 9.69 11.66
N HIS A 211 -8.72 10.88 11.90
CA HIS A 211 -8.56 11.90 10.88
C HIS A 211 -7.39 12.82 11.19
N ILE A 212 -6.45 12.92 10.26
CA ILE A 212 -5.33 13.86 10.32
C ILE A 212 -5.26 14.68 9.03
N LYS A 213 -4.84 15.94 9.15
CA LYS A 213 -4.64 16.84 8.02
C LYS A 213 -3.33 17.62 8.18
N ALA A 214 -2.57 17.73 7.10
CA ALA A 214 -1.33 18.50 7.02
C ALA A 214 -1.63 20.01 6.95
N SER A 215 -2.18 20.58 8.01
CA SER A 215 -2.58 21.99 8.05
C SER A 215 -2.44 22.60 9.43
N PHE A 216 -2.36 23.92 9.45
CA PHE A 216 -2.25 24.74 10.66
C PHE A 216 -3.05 26.04 10.47
N LYS A 217 -3.37 26.71 11.58
CA LYS A 217 -4.01 28.02 11.56
C LYS A 217 -2.98 29.13 11.51
N GLU A 218 -3.21 30.08 10.63
CA GLU A 218 -2.46 31.34 10.56
C GLU A 218 -3.44 32.49 10.57
N GLU A 219 -3.11 33.57 11.28
CA GLU A 219 -3.96 34.74 11.36
C GLU A 219 -3.65 35.69 10.20
N GLU A 220 -4.64 35.91 9.32
CA GLU A 220 -4.56 36.91 8.26
C GLU A 220 -5.59 37.99 8.53
N ARG A 221 -5.12 39.23 8.80
CA ARG A 221 -5.94 40.40 9.08
C ARG A 221 -6.97 40.17 10.21
N GLY A 222 -6.57 39.46 11.25
CA GLY A 222 -7.44 39.15 12.39
C GLY A 222 -8.42 37.99 12.17
N VAL A 223 -8.31 37.28 11.04
CA VAL A 223 -9.15 36.11 10.74
C VAL A 223 -8.24 34.86 10.68
N PRO A 224 -8.57 33.79 11.40
CA PRO A 224 -7.81 32.55 11.31
C PRO A 224 -8.08 31.85 9.96
N VAL A 225 -7.01 31.64 9.19
CA VAL A 225 -7.04 30.98 7.87
C VAL A 225 -6.30 29.64 7.96
N GLU A 226 -6.83 28.61 7.32
CA GLU A 226 -6.17 27.31 7.22
C GLU A 226 -5.06 27.34 6.16
N LYS A 227 -3.82 27.11 6.59
CA LYS A 227 -2.61 27.02 5.77
C LYS A 227 -2.03 25.60 5.81
N GLY A 228 -1.08 25.33 4.93
CA GLY A 228 -0.31 24.12 4.91
C GLY A 228 -0.43 23.30 3.63
N TYR A 229 -0.03 22.06 3.71
CA TYR A 229 0.01 21.13 2.57
C TYR A 229 -1.36 20.57 2.23
N LYS A 230 -2.24 20.48 3.24
CA LYS A 230 -3.66 20.08 3.20
C LYS A 230 -3.93 18.62 2.83
N SER A 231 -2.90 17.80 2.63
CA SER A 231 -3.09 16.35 2.50
C SER A 231 -3.73 15.75 3.76
N GLN A 232 -4.57 14.73 3.60
CA GLN A 232 -5.38 14.16 4.68
C GLN A 232 -5.32 12.63 4.69
N VAL A 233 -5.48 12.06 5.88
CA VAL A 233 -5.80 10.64 6.06
C VAL A 233 -7.06 10.53 6.89
N ILE A 234 -8.06 9.83 6.37
CA ILE A 234 -9.39 9.69 6.98
C ILE A 234 -9.70 8.21 7.13
N CYS A 235 -10.12 7.80 8.31
CA CYS A 235 -10.63 6.44 8.57
C CYS A 235 -12.15 6.40 8.45
N ALA A 236 -12.67 5.34 7.83
CA ALA A 236 -14.09 5.06 7.73
C ALA A 236 -14.39 3.60 8.06
N THR A 237 -15.47 3.36 8.81
CA THR A 237 -15.95 2.00 9.12
C THR A 237 -17.24 1.72 8.36
N PHE A 238 -17.37 0.49 7.84
CA PHE A 238 -18.41 0.09 6.91
C PHE A 238 -19.39 -0.95 7.49
N ASN A 239 -19.28 -1.33 8.75
CA ASN A 239 -20.14 -2.31 9.40
C ASN A 239 -21.63 -1.89 9.46
N ALA A 240 -21.90 -0.59 9.64
CA ALA A 240 -23.26 -0.06 9.73
C ALA A 240 -23.65 0.81 8.54
N ASN A 241 -22.69 1.24 7.70
CA ASN A 241 -22.93 2.19 6.61
C ASN A 241 -22.00 1.91 5.43
N SER A 242 -22.52 1.29 4.37
CA SER A 242 -21.77 1.04 3.14
C SER A 242 -21.37 2.33 2.38
N GLU A 243 -21.98 3.48 2.70
CA GLU A 243 -21.73 4.78 2.08
C GLU A 243 -20.79 5.68 2.90
N ALA A 244 -20.07 5.14 3.90
CA ALA A 244 -19.22 5.91 4.81
C ALA A 244 -18.13 6.76 4.13
N ALA A 245 -17.75 6.42 2.90
CA ALA A 245 -16.78 7.15 2.09
C ALA A 245 -17.38 8.16 1.12
N LYS A 246 -18.71 8.19 0.95
CA LYS A 246 -19.38 9.00 -0.07
C LYS A 246 -19.12 10.50 0.08
N GLY A 247 -18.97 11.20 -1.06
CA GLY A 247 -18.78 12.65 -1.10
C GLY A 247 -17.36 13.14 -0.79
N LYS A 248 -16.35 12.30 -1.00
CA LYS A 248 -14.93 12.65 -0.88
C LYS A 248 -14.22 12.36 -2.20
N ASP A 249 -13.43 13.32 -2.69
CA ASP A 249 -12.57 13.11 -3.86
C ASP A 249 -11.24 12.51 -3.37
N ALA A 250 -11.17 11.18 -3.35
CA ALA A 250 -10.03 10.49 -2.76
C ALA A 250 -8.93 10.22 -3.79
N THR A 251 -7.69 10.55 -3.44
CA THR A 251 -6.49 10.15 -4.19
C THR A 251 -6.23 8.64 -4.05
N LEU A 252 -6.51 8.12 -2.85
CA LEU A 252 -6.34 6.71 -2.53
C LEU A 252 -7.45 6.24 -1.59
N VAL A 253 -8.02 5.09 -1.89
CA VAL A 253 -8.89 4.35 -0.96
C VAL A 253 -8.29 2.99 -0.69
N LEU A 254 -8.18 2.62 0.58
CA LEU A 254 -7.71 1.32 1.04
C LEU A 254 -8.83 0.61 1.81
N PHE A 255 -9.22 -0.59 1.39
CA PHE A 255 -10.06 -1.48 2.19
C PHE A 255 -9.19 -2.54 2.85
N GLU A 256 -9.05 -2.43 4.18
CA GLU A 256 -8.32 -3.40 5.00
C GLU A 256 -9.22 -4.55 5.43
N GLU A 257 -8.66 -5.76 5.40
CA GLU A 257 -9.33 -7.01 5.79
C GLU A 257 -10.69 -7.19 5.09
N ALA A 258 -10.71 -6.98 3.78
CA ALA A 258 -11.94 -7.01 2.97
C ALA A 258 -12.72 -8.33 3.06
N GLY A 259 -12.06 -9.43 3.41
CA GLY A 259 -12.70 -10.74 3.60
C GLY A 259 -13.71 -10.81 4.76
N VAL A 260 -13.70 -9.81 5.66
CA VAL A 260 -14.67 -9.75 6.79
C VAL A 260 -15.84 -8.80 6.55
N PHE A 261 -15.93 -8.16 5.39
CA PHE A 261 -17.03 -7.27 5.06
C PHE A 261 -18.27 -8.07 4.64
N ASP A 262 -19.34 -8.00 5.39
CA ASP A 262 -20.63 -8.59 5.00
C ASP A 262 -21.24 -7.93 3.75
N ASN A 263 -20.95 -6.64 3.55
CA ASN A 263 -21.48 -5.79 2.49
C ASN A 263 -20.38 -5.24 1.54
N LEU A 264 -19.28 -5.96 1.35
CA LEU A 264 -18.12 -5.50 0.58
C LEU A 264 -18.49 -4.94 -0.80
N LYS A 265 -19.38 -5.60 -1.52
CA LYS A 265 -19.83 -5.15 -2.85
C LYS A 265 -20.51 -3.78 -2.79
N ALA A 266 -21.45 -3.59 -1.86
CA ALA A 266 -22.14 -2.29 -1.71
C ALA A 266 -21.16 -1.19 -1.30
N SER A 267 -20.26 -1.48 -0.36
CA SER A 267 -19.22 -0.55 0.08
C SER A 267 -18.24 -0.20 -1.04
N TYR A 268 -17.83 -1.19 -1.85
CA TYR A 268 -16.98 -0.99 -3.01
C TYR A 268 -17.64 -0.06 -4.04
N LEU A 269 -18.88 -0.35 -4.45
CA LEU A 269 -19.60 0.42 -5.45
C LEU A 269 -19.87 1.85 -4.97
N ALA A 270 -20.28 2.04 -3.72
CA ALA A 270 -20.48 3.36 -3.14
C ALA A 270 -19.20 4.20 -3.06
N THR A 271 -18.07 3.53 -2.83
CA THR A 271 -16.76 4.19 -2.69
C THR A 271 -16.10 4.43 -4.05
N LYS A 272 -16.39 3.62 -5.05
CA LYS A 272 -15.80 3.73 -6.39
C LYS A 272 -15.98 5.14 -6.97
N ALA A 273 -17.15 5.75 -6.76
CA ALA A 273 -17.45 7.12 -7.18
C ALA A 273 -16.58 8.20 -6.50
N THR A 274 -15.79 7.88 -5.47
CA THR A 274 -14.86 8.82 -4.83
C THR A 274 -13.50 8.87 -5.52
N VAL A 275 -13.21 7.92 -6.41
CA VAL A 275 -11.96 7.77 -7.16
C VAL A 275 -12.16 7.76 -8.67
N GLU A 276 -13.40 7.98 -9.12
CA GLU A 276 -13.76 8.04 -10.55
C GLU A 276 -14.67 9.25 -10.80
N ASP A 277 -14.44 9.92 -11.93
CA ASP A 277 -15.29 10.98 -12.45
C ASP A 277 -15.65 10.67 -13.91
N GLY A 278 -16.87 10.17 -14.11
CA GLY A 278 -17.33 9.70 -15.41
C GLY A 278 -16.47 8.53 -15.93
N ILE A 279 -15.73 8.77 -16.99
CA ILE A 279 -14.81 7.78 -17.60
C ILE A 279 -13.36 7.90 -17.09
N TYR A 280 -13.09 8.87 -16.23
CA TYR A 280 -11.74 9.15 -15.73
C TYR A 280 -11.55 8.57 -14.33
N THR A 281 -10.43 7.93 -14.12
CA THR A 281 -9.99 7.49 -12.79
C THR A 281 -9.15 8.59 -12.17
N THR A 282 -9.66 9.23 -11.12
CA THR A 282 -9.00 10.35 -10.42
C THR A 282 -8.13 9.89 -9.26
N GLY A 283 -8.46 8.74 -8.68
CA GLY A 283 -7.73 8.11 -7.59
C GLY A 283 -7.60 6.61 -7.76
N GLN A 284 -7.06 5.92 -6.78
CA GLN A 284 -6.91 4.46 -6.82
C GLN A 284 -7.62 3.80 -5.64
N LEU A 285 -8.39 2.74 -5.92
CA LEU A 285 -9.03 1.91 -4.90
C LEU A 285 -8.29 0.58 -4.80
N LEU A 286 -7.84 0.25 -3.59
CA LEU A 286 -7.11 -0.96 -3.26
C LEU A 286 -7.89 -1.76 -2.23
N VAL A 287 -8.21 -3.00 -2.54
CA VAL A 287 -8.96 -3.90 -1.67
C VAL A 287 -8.06 -5.04 -1.24
N PHE A 288 -7.83 -5.19 0.05
CA PHE A 288 -6.97 -6.22 0.61
C PHE A 288 -7.77 -7.23 1.42
N GLY A 289 -7.61 -8.51 1.08
CA GLY A 289 -8.25 -9.59 1.83
C GLY A 289 -7.37 -10.82 1.89
N CYS A 290 -7.51 -11.60 2.96
CA CYS A 290 -6.92 -12.93 3.02
C CYS A 290 -7.80 -13.91 2.25
N VAL A 291 -7.17 -14.74 1.43
CA VAL A 291 -7.81 -15.88 0.77
C VAL A 291 -7.01 -17.15 1.06
N CYS A 292 -7.72 -18.25 1.27
CA CYS A 292 -7.09 -19.54 1.50
C CYS A 292 -6.85 -20.28 0.19
N ALA A 293 -5.92 -21.22 0.18
CA ALA A 293 -5.82 -22.22 -0.85
C ALA A 293 -7.16 -22.99 -0.95
N GLY A 294 -7.57 -23.31 -2.16
CA GLY A 294 -8.88 -23.90 -2.41
C GLY A 294 -10.01 -22.90 -2.66
N THR A 295 -9.79 -21.58 -2.41
CA THR A 295 -10.75 -20.55 -2.80
C THR A 295 -11.02 -20.64 -4.31
N LYS A 296 -12.28 -20.79 -4.66
CA LYS A 296 -12.71 -20.93 -6.06
C LYS A 296 -12.89 -19.57 -6.71
N VAL A 297 -12.34 -19.41 -7.91
CA VAL A 297 -12.51 -18.23 -8.74
C VAL A 297 -12.94 -18.65 -10.16
N TRP A 298 -13.78 -17.83 -10.77
CA TRP A 298 -14.22 -18.05 -12.17
C TRP A 298 -13.23 -17.41 -13.13
N THR A 299 -12.70 -18.20 -14.06
CA THR A 299 -11.93 -17.68 -15.21
C THR A 299 -12.85 -17.09 -16.26
N LYS A 300 -12.32 -16.26 -17.15
CA LYS A 300 -13.07 -15.68 -18.27
C LYS A 300 -13.64 -16.73 -19.23
N GLU A 301 -13.04 -17.92 -19.29
CA GLU A 301 -13.51 -19.06 -20.04
C GLU A 301 -14.69 -19.81 -19.35
N GLY A 302 -15.17 -19.31 -18.21
CA GLY A 302 -16.25 -19.95 -17.45
C GLY A 302 -15.80 -21.18 -16.67
N LYS A 303 -14.51 -21.34 -16.40
CA LYS A 303 -13.99 -22.44 -15.57
C LYS A 303 -13.87 -22.00 -14.12
N LEU A 304 -14.28 -22.86 -13.19
CA LEU A 304 -14.09 -22.65 -11.76
C LEU A 304 -12.80 -23.34 -11.33
N VAL A 305 -11.80 -22.54 -11.01
CA VAL A 305 -10.46 -23.02 -10.60
C VAL A 305 -10.13 -22.57 -9.19
N ASN A 306 -9.27 -23.32 -8.52
CA ASN A 306 -8.72 -22.87 -7.25
C ASN A 306 -7.76 -21.71 -7.48
N ILE A 307 -7.79 -20.70 -6.60
CA ILE A 307 -6.98 -19.49 -6.75
C ILE A 307 -5.47 -19.78 -6.84
N GLU A 308 -5.00 -20.81 -6.15
CA GLU A 308 -3.61 -21.24 -6.22
C GLU A 308 -3.20 -21.84 -7.57
N ASN A 309 -4.17 -22.27 -8.37
CA ASN A 309 -3.95 -22.89 -9.69
C ASN A 309 -4.11 -21.90 -10.85
N LEU A 310 -4.43 -20.63 -10.57
CA LEU A 310 -4.46 -19.60 -11.60
C LEU A 310 -3.09 -19.45 -12.27
N VAL A 311 -3.10 -19.32 -13.58
CA VAL A 311 -1.94 -18.98 -14.40
C VAL A 311 -2.12 -17.59 -14.99
N GLN A 312 -1.04 -16.90 -15.32
CA GLN A 312 -1.07 -15.50 -15.75
C GLN A 312 -1.96 -15.20 -16.96
N THR A 313 -2.20 -16.20 -17.79
CA THR A 313 -3.09 -16.08 -18.96
C THR A 313 -4.57 -16.23 -18.63
N ASP A 314 -4.92 -16.65 -17.40
CA ASP A 314 -6.32 -16.77 -17.00
C ASP A 314 -6.90 -15.38 -16.72
N GLY A 315 -7.84 -14.93 -17.55
CA GLY A 315 -8.71 -13.81 -17.19
C GLY A 315 -9.72 -14.25 -16.13
N LEU A 316 -10.24 -13.32 -15.35
CA LEU A 316 -11.23 -13.60 -14.31
C LEU A 316 -12.60 -13.03 -14.69
N ILE A 317 -13.66 -13.65 -14.15
CA ILE A 317 -14.98 -13.05 -14.22
C ILE A 317 -15.09 -12.04 -13.10
N GLY A 318 -15.24 -10.77 -13.49
CA GLY A 318 -15.56 -9.67 -12.59
C GLY A 318 -17.06 -9.39 -12.57
N TYR A 319 -17.44 -8.40 -11.80
CA TYR A 319 -18.81 -7.93 -11.70
C TYR A 319 -18.84 -6.42 -11.96
N ASP A 320 -19.63 -6.00 -12.94
CA ASP A 320 -19.72 -4.60 -13.37
C ASP A 320 -20.80 -3.78 -12.63
N GLY A 321 -21.45 -4.38 -11.64
CA GLY A 321 -22.55 -3.76 -10.87
C GLY A 321 -23.92 -4.33 -11.24
N GLU A 322 -24.10 -4.86 -12.44
CA GLU A 322 -25.37 -5.45 -12.91
C GLU A 322 -25.26 -6.95 -13.17
N LYS A 323 -24.18 -7.39 -13.77
CA LYS A 323 -23.96 -8.79 -14.15
C LYS A 323 -22.50 -9.21 -14.01
N ALA A 324 -22.28 -10.51 -13.96
CA ALA A 324 -20.95 -11.09 -14.06
C ALA A 324 -20.45 -10.97 -15.51
N THR A 325 -19.28 -10.37 -15.70
CA THR A 325 -18.66 -10.18 -17.01
C THR A 325 -17.25 -10.74 -17.03
N ALA A 326 -16.85 -11.29 -18.18
CA ALA A 326 -15.45 -11.63 -18.40
C ALA A 326 -14.63 -10.33 -18.46
N GLN A 327 -13.64 -10.21 -17.61
CA GLN A 327 -12.74 -9.06 -17.56
C GLN A 327 -11.31 -9.52 -17.70
N ASP A 328 -10.51 -8.78 -18.43
CA ASP A 328 -9.06 -8.94 -18.44
C ASP A 328 -8.51 -8.30 -17.16
N ILE A 329 -8.69 -9.02 -16.04
CA ILE A 329 -8.19 -8.58 -14.74
C ILE A 329 -6.73 -8.98 -14.62
N ASN A 330 -5.90 -8.01 -14.40
CA ASN A 330 -4.49 -8.21 -14.12
C ASN A 330 -4.30 -8.68 -12.68
N TRP A 331 -3.57 -9.75 -12.50
CA TRP A 331 -3.27 -10.31 -11.19
C TRP A 331 -1.83 -10.82 -11.12
N PHE A 332 -1.29 -10.86 -9.93
CA PHE A 332 -0.01 -11.48 -9.65
C PHE A 332 -0.12 -12.43 -8.45
N LYS A 333 0.74 -13.42 -8.40
CA LYS A 333 0.74 -14.45 -7.38
C LYS A 333 2.07 -14.47 -6.65
N ALA A 334 2.04 -14.20 -5.35
CA ALA A 334 3.17 -14.42 -4.46
C ALA A 334 2.92 -15.71 -3.66
N PRO A 335 3.69 -16.78 -3.86
CA PRO A 335 3.46 -18.04 -3.17
C PRO A 335 3.73 -17.91 -1.67
N ALA A 336 2.81 -18.44 -0.85
CA ALA A 336 3.00 -18.59 0.59
C ALA A 336 2.79 -20.05 0.97
N LYS A 337 3.68 -20.59 1.82
CA LYS A 337 3.53 -21.94 2.38
C LYS A 337 3.12 -21.81 3.84
N LYS A 338 1.84 -22.05 4.15
CA LYS A 338 1.31 -22.18 5.51
C LYS A 338 0.26 -23.28 5.55
N PRO A 339 0.16 -24.01 6.65
CA PRO A 339 -0.94 -24.94 6.85
C PRO A 339 -2.27 -24.17 6.90
N CYS A 340 -3.28 -24.72 6.25
CA CYS A 340 -4.65 -24.24 6.35
C CYS A 340 -5.49 -25.30 7.03
N TYR A 341 -6.45 -24.87 7.83
CA TYR A 341 -7.37 -25.71 8.57
C TYR A 341 -8.77 -25.56 7.98
N ARG A 342 -9.46 -26.68 7.88
CA ARG A 342 -10.90 -26.71 7.56
C ARG A 342 -11.67 -26.89 8.84
N ILE A 343 -12.48 -25.92 9.18
CA ILE A 343 -13.37 -25.94 10.33
C ILE A 343 -14.79 -26.18 9.81
N THR A 344 -15.42 -27.26 10.24
CA THR A 344 -16.83 -27.53 9.93
C THR A 344 -17.64 -27.33 11.18
N THR A 345 -18.67 -26.50 11.09
CA THR A 345 -19.61 -26.29 12.22
C THR A 345 -20.71 -27.36 12.24
N ASP A 346 -21.43 -27.46 13.35
CA ASP A 346 -22.59 -28.37 13.48
C ASP A 346 -23.71 -28.09 12.46
N ALA A 347 -23.72 -26.87 11.86
CA ALA A 347 -24.63 -26.48 10.80
C ALA A 347 -24.07 -26.80 9.40
N ASN A 348 -23.01 -27.61 9.28
CA ASN A 348 -22.31 -27.94 8.05
C ASN A 348 -21.76 -26.75 7.27
N THR A 349 -21.57 -25.62 7.92
CA THR A 349 -20.83 -24.48 7.35
C THR A 349 -19.34 -24.78 7.39
N VAL A 350 -18.68 -24.64 6.27
CA VAL A 350 -17.24 -24.90 6.15
C VAL A 350 -16.48 -23.57 6.05
N LEU A 351 -15.53 -23.37 6.96
CA LEU A 351 -14.56 -22.29 6.93
C LEU A 351 -13.17 -22.87 6.70
N GLU A 352 -12.44 -22.35 5.71
CA GLU A 352 -11.03 -22.68 5.51
C GLU A 352 -10.16 -21.45 5.82
N CYS A 353 -9.23 -21.60 6.72
CA CYS A 353 -8.36 -20.51 7.17
C CYS A 353 -6.96 -21.01 7.50
N SER A 354 -5.97 -20.11 7.54
CA SER A 354 -4.65 -20.40 8.08
C SER A 354 -4.68 -20.47 9.62
N ASP A 355 -3.68 -21.07 10.22
CA ASP A 355 -3.54 -21.25 11.68
C ASP A 355 -3.51 -19.96 12.50
N ASP A 356 -3.38 -18.84 11.83
CA ASP A 356 -3.27 -17.51 12.42
C ASP A 356 -4.44 -16.59 12.02
N HIS A 357 -5.56 -17.19 11.63
CA HIS A 357 -6.78 -16.44 11.25
C HIS A 357 -7.66 -16.16 12.46
#